data_23896ffcec52469f3457b7dd1a97c97c
#
_entry.id   23896ffcec52469f3457b7dd1a97c97c
#
_cell.length_a   1.000
_cell.length_b   1.000
_cell.length_c   1.000
_cell.angle_alpha   90.00
_cell.angle_beta   90.00
_cell.angle_gamma   90.00
#
_symmetry.space_group_name_H-M   'P 1'
#
loop_
_entity.id
_entity.type
_entity.pdbx_description
1 polymer ?
#
loop_
_entity_poly.entity_id
_entity_poly.type
_entity_poly.pdbx_seq_one_letter_code
_entity_poly.pdbx_strand_id
1 'polypeptide(L)'
;MCIRDSLYTGAAPEAELIVVKLGLPGNSGGAEEGFPRTTEILRGVTYALRKAGQLNMPLVINLSFGNSYGSHDGSSLLERFLDNASEIGKTVICVGSGNEGAARGHFAGNITRDSRAELAVGNYEKSLNIQLWKNYSDVFRIRLQSPGGEEAELTTNIQGGKYTLRLEQTRILVYLGEPLPYAVAQEIYLEMIPVTGSYINAGIWTIRLEPIMTVTGQYYLYLPAGNGRGDSTGFYRSTPKVTLTVPSTA
;
A
#
# COMPACT_ATOMS: atom_id res chain seq x y z
N MET A 1 10.05 -6.62 21.10
CA MET A 1 9.80 -6.78 22.54
C MET A 1 11.13 -7.16 23.18
N CYS A 2 11.79 -6.23 23.87
CA CYS A 2 13.03 -6.51 24.59
C CYS A 2 12.64 -7.01 25.98
N ILE A 3 12.74 -8.31 26.22
CA ILE A 3 12.45 -8.90 27.52
C ILE A 3 13.78 -8.96 28.28
N ARG A 4 13.99 -8.03 29.19
CA ARG A 4 15.19 -7.99 30.06
C ARG A 4 15.05 -8.84 31.35
N ASP A 5 13.88 -9.37 31.57
CA ASP A 5 13.48 -10.04 32.82
C ASP A 5 13.31 -11.57 32.68
N SER A 6 13.69 -12.11 31.52
CA SER A 6 13.61 -13.54 31.25
C SER A 6 14.99 -14.20 31.22
N LEU A 7 15.01 -15.53 31.29
CA LEU A 7 16.21 -16.36 31.12
C LEU A 7 16.88 -16.20 29.72
N TYR A 8 16.26 -15.43 28.83
CA TYR A 8 16.73 -15.18 27.47
C TYR A 8 17.21 -13.74 27.36
N THR A 9 18.44 -13.56 26.90
CA THR A 9 19.02 -12.25 26.57
C THR A 9 18.79 -11.96 25.09
N GLY A 10 18.63 -10.67 24.74
CA GLY A 10 18.58 -10.25 23.34
C GLY A 10 19.92 -10.45 22.63
N ALA A 11 19.91 -10.36 21.31
CA ALA A 11 21.11 -10.54 20.46
C ALA A 11 22.20 -9.47 20.70
N ALA A 12 21.82 -8.31 21.26
CA ALA A 12 22.75 -7.21 21.59
C ALA A 12 22.46 -6.68 23.00
N PRO A 13 22.81 -7.42 24.07
CA PRO A 13 22.45 -7.08 25.45
C PRO A 13 23.10 -5.80 25.96
N GLU A 14 24.25 -5.42 25.41
CA GLU A 14 25.00 -4.21 25.77
C GLU A 14 24.62 -2.98 24.95
N ALA A 15 23.63 -3.08 24.06
CA ALA A 15 23.22 -1.95 23.22
C ALA A 15 22.43 -0.91 24.03
N GLU A 16 22.77 0.35 23.82
CA GLU A 16 21.95 1.48 24.26
C GLU A 16 20.66 1.55 23.45
N LEU A 17 19.54 1.87 24.09
CA LEU A 17 18.24 1.88 23.45
C LEU A 17 17.71 3.30 23.27
N ILE A 18 17.28 3.61 22.05
CA ILE A 18 16.49 4.79 21.73
C ILE A 18 15.07 4.31 21.42
N VAL A 19 14.10 4.70 22.23
CA VAL A 19 12.69 4.39 22.00
C VAL A 19 11.98 5.66 21.54
N VAL A 20 11.45 5.66 20.33
CA VAL A 20 10.69 6.78 19.78
C VAL A 20 9.22 6.40 19.75
N LYS A 21 8.41 7.08 20.57
CA LYS A 21 6.96 6.96 20.52
C LYS A 21 6.42 7.86 19.41
N LEU A 22 5.85 7.25 18.40
CA LEU A 22 5.13 7.98 17.33
C LEU A 22 3.71 8.29 17.81
N GLY A 23 3.18 9.45 17.44
CA GLY A 23 1.79 9.81 17.73
C GLY A 23 0.83 8.95 16.91
N LEU A 24 -0.27 8.56 17.50
CA LEU A 24 -1.39 8.03 16.73
C LEU A 24 -2.11 9.21 16.06
N PRO A 25 -2.59 9.07 14.82
CA PRO A 25 -3.46 10.07 14.24
C PRO A 25 -4.65 10.27 15.19
N GLY A 26 -4.87 11.51 15.61
CA GLY A 26 -6.03 11.80 16.47
C GLY A 26 -7.32 11.38 15.78
N ASN A 27 -8.37 11.10 16.56
CA ASN A 27 -9.72 10.69 16.15
C ASN A 27 -10.39 11.65 15.13
N SER A 28 -9.77 11.89 14.02
CA SER A 28 -10.40 12.48 12.83
C SER A 28 -10.94 11.31 12.01
N GLY A 29 -12.19 10.94 12.26
CA GLY A 29 -13.12 10.01 11.59
C GLY A 29 -12.80 9.40 10.22
N GLY A 30 -11.55 9.13 9.90
CA GLY A 30 -11.04 8.53 8.67
C GLY A 30 -10.26 7.27 8.98
N ALA A 31 -10.37 6.33 8.12
CA ALA A 31 -10.06 4.92 8.16
C ALA A 31 -8.60 4.48 8.44
N GLU A 32 -7.78 5.29 9.06
CA GLU A 32 -6.39 4.93 9.42
C GLU A 32 -6.17 4.94 10.93
N GLU A 33 -6.99 4.18 11.66
CA GLU A 33 -6.68 3.91 13.06
C GLU A 33 -5.42 3.04 13.14
N GLY A 34 -4.31 3.64 13.57
CA GLY A 34 -3.15 2.90 14.03
C GLY A 34 -1.85 3.04 13.27
N PHE A 35 -1.78 3.74 12.14
CA PHE A 35 -0.51 3.96 11.45
C PHE A 35 0.04 5.38 11.68
N PRO A 36 1.33 5.54 12.06
CA PRO A 36 1.93 6.85 12.24
C PRO A 36 2.04 7.60 10.90
N ARG A 37 1.88 8.91 10.93
CA ARG A 37 2.06 9.74 9.73
C ARG A 37 3.51 9.64 9.24
N THR A 38 3.71 9.64 7.94
CA THR A 38 5.04 9.62 7.31
C THR A 38 5.98 10.67 7.91
N THR A 39 5.47 11.88 8.18
CA THR A 39 6.24 12.96 8.79
C THR A 39 6.71 12.65 10.22
N GLU A 40 5.98 11.84 10.97
CA GLU A 40 6.38 11.41 12.31
C GLU A 40 7.50 10.38 12.25
N ILE A 41 7.43 9.46 11.27
CA ILE A 41 8.49 8.50 11.00
C ILE A 41 9.78 9.23 10.63
N LEU A 42 9.71 10.18 9.69
CA LEU A 42 10.86 11.00 9.28
C LEU A 42 11.49 11.73 10.47
N ARG A 43 10.66 12.31 11.34
CA ARG A 43 11.14 12.99 12.57
C ARG A 43 11.80 12.00 13.54
N GLY A 44 11.21 10.82 13.71
CA GLY A 44 11.75 9.77 14.58
C GLY A 44 13.12 9.30 14.13
N VAL A 45 13.26 9.00 12.84
CA VAL A 45 14.55 8.60 12.24
C VAL A 45 15.56 9.74 12.36
N THR A 46 15.18 10.98 12.05
CA THR A 46 16.06 12.14 12.18
C THR A 46 16.54 12.34 13.62
N TYR A 47 15.66 12.14 14.59
CA TYR A 47 16.02 12.23 16.01
C TYR A 47 17.06 11.16 16.38
N ALA A 48 16.83 9.91 15.97
CA ALA A 48 17.75 8.80 16.26
C ALA A 48 19.13 9.04 15.64
N LEU A 49 19.20 9.48 14.38
CA LEU A 49 20.45 9.83 13.69
C LEU A 49 21.22 10.94 14.43
N ARG A 50 20.54 12.01 14.81
CA ARG A 50 21.15 13.11 15.56
C ARG A 50 21.68 12.64 16.92
N LYS A 51 20.92 11.79 17.62
CA LYS A 51 21.31 11.28 18.91
C LYS A 51 22.54 10.38 18.83
N ALA A 52 22.56 9.46 17.87
CA ALA A 52 23.70 8.58 17.62
C ALA A 52 24.96 9.40 17.24
N GLY A 53 24.80 10.44 16.41
CA GLY A 53 25.89 11.35 16.06
C GLY A 53 26.44 12.11 17.27
N GLN A 54 25.56 12.59 18.18
CA GLN A 54 25.99 13.23 19.42
C GLN A 54 26.79 12.30 20.35
N LEU A 55 26.40 11.03 20.37
CA LEU A 55 27.07 10.00 21.18
C LEU A 55 28.28 9.36 20.45
N ASN A 56 28.50 9.71 19.20
CA ASN A 56 29.52 9.09 18.33
C ASN A 56 29.42 7.55 18.29
N MET A 57 28.17 7.03 18.26
CA MET A 57 27.87 5.60 18.27
C MET A 57 27.27 5.16 16.94
N PRO A 58 27.50 3.89 16.52
CA PRO A 58 26.78 3.31 15.40
C PRO A 58 25.30 3.17 15.74
N LEU A 59 24.43 3.25 14.73
CA LEU A 59 22.98 3.22 14.89
C LEU A 59 22.38 2.05 14.11
N VAL A 60 21.49 1.30 14.78
CA VAL A 60 20.60 0.35 14.14
C VAL A 60 19.17 0.81 14.38
N ILE A 61 18.43 1.07 13.33
CA ILE A 61 17.00 1.44 13.40
C ILE A 61 16.18 0.22 13.03
N ASN A 62 15.21 -0.15 13.85
CA ASN A 62 14.22 -1.18 13.56
C ASN A 62 12.86 -0.54 13.32
N LEU A 63 12.33 -0.72 12.09
CA LEU A 63 10.99 -0.28 11.69
C LEU A 63 10.10 -1.51 11.50
N SER A 64 9.51 -2.00 12.60
CA SER A 64 8.61 -3.17 12.59
C SER A 64 7.15 -2.76 12.42
N PHE A 65 6.88 -1.86 11.49
CA PHE A 65 5.54 -1.44 11.09
C PHE A 65 5.59 -1.00 9.62
N GLY A 66 4.44 -0.97 8.98
CA GLY A 66 4.32 -0.55 7.59
C GLY A 66 2.87 -0.49 7.17
N ASN A 67 2.63 -0.02 5.97
CA ASN A 67 1.36 -0.13 5.27
C ASN A 67 1.60 -0.63 3.84
N SER A 68 0.53 -0.98 3.15
CA SER A 68 0.61 -1.47 1.77
C SER A 68 0.33 -0.37 0.74
N TYR A 69 0.45 0.90 1.12
CA TYR A 69 0.31 2.02 0.20
C TYR A 69 1.64 2.33 -0.48
N GLY A 70 1.57 2.71 -1.76
CA GLY A 70 2.74 3.15 -2.52
C GLY A 70 3.04 2.27 -3.72
N SER A 71 4.06 2.65 -4.48
CA SER A 71 4.48 1.98 -5.71
C SER A 71 5.24 0.67 -5.49
N HIS A 72 5.73 0.42 -4.28
CA HIS A 72 6.55 -0.75 -3.92
C HIS A 72 7.81 -0.91 -4.78
N ASP A 73 8.39 0.21 -5.23
CA ASP A 73 9.57 0.26 -6.10
C ASP A 73 10.74 1.08 -5.54
N GLY A 74 10.65 1.48 -4.27
CA GLY A 74 11.66 2.29 -3.62
C GLY A 74 11.65 3.78 -4.01
N SER A 75 10.67 4.23 -4.79
CA SER A 75 10.65 5.60 -5.32
C SER A 75 9.93 6.62 -4.43
N SER A 76 9.21 6.19 -3.40
CA SER A 76 8.50 7.10 -2.52
C SER A 76 9.45 8.02 -1.73
N LEU A 77 8.94 9.17 -1.32
CA LEU A 77 9.75 10.12 -0.53
C LEU A 77 10.24 9.52 0.78
N LEU A 78 9.46 8.65 1.41
CA LEU A 78 9.86 7.96 2.64
C LEU A 78 10.99 6.97 2.37
N GLU A 79 10.86 6.14 1.34
CA GLU A 79 11.87 5.16 0.95
C GLU A 79 13.21 5.84 0.63
N ARG A 80 13.18 6.87 -0.21
CA ARG A 80 14.39 7.66 -0.55
C ARG A 80 14.99 8.36 0.66
N PHE A 81 14.17 8.80 1.61
CA PHE A 81 14.69 9.36 2.86
C PHE A 81 15.41 8.29 3.69
N LEU A 82 14.85 7.07 3.77
CA LEU A 82 15.47 5.97 4.51
C LEU A 82 16.77 5.51 3.85
N ASP A 83 16.79 5.44 2.51
CA ASP A 83 18.03 5.16 1.74
C ASP A 83 19.11 6.18 2.08
N ASN A 84 18.82 7.47 1.94
CA ASN A 84 19.76 8.53 2.29
C ASN A 84 20.18 8.47 3.78
N ALA A 85 19.25 8.12 4.68
CA ALA A 85 19.55 7.99 6.10
C ALA A 85 20.50 6.83 6.38
N SER A 86 20.39 5.73 5.63
CA SER A 86 21.29 4.56 5.76
C SER A 86 22.70 4.85 5.30
N GLU A 87 22.90 5.84 4.41
CA GLU A 87 24.22 6.29 3.96
C GLU A 87 24.94 7.20 4.99
N ILE A 88 24.22 7.68 6.00
CA ILE A 88 24.80 8.57 7.01
C ILE A 88 25.58 7.76 8.06
N GLY A 89 26.89 7.83 7.98
CA GLY A 89 27.78 7.28 9.01
C GLY A 89 27.69 5.76 9.14
N LYS A 90 27.59 5.26 10.38
CA LYS A 90 27.50 3.83 10.70
C LYS A 90 26.04 3.47 11.02
N THR A 91 25.15 3.66 10.06
CA THR A 91 23.70 3.47 10.25
C THR A 91 23.22 2.26 9.46
N VAL A 92 22.41 1.40 10.12
CA VAL A 92 21.69 0.30 9.50
C VAL A 92 20.20 0.46 9.79
N ILE A 93 19.37 0.33 8.77
CA ILE A 93 17.92 0.39 8.91
C ILE A 93 17.34 -0.97 8.55
N CYS A 94 16.63 -1.60 9.50
CA CYS A 94 15.93 -2.85 9.31
C CYS A 94 14.43 -2.58 9.20
N VAL A 95 13.83 -2.95 8.09
CA VAL A 95 12.40 -2.73 7.83
C VAL A 95 11.69 -4.07 7.78
N GLY A 96 10.54 -4.17 8.47
CA GLY A 96 9.71 -5.36 8.41
C GLY A 96 8.96 -5.46 7.08
N SER A 97 8.99 -6.63 6.45
CA SER A 97 8.33 -6.88 5.16
C SER A 97 6.81 -7.14 5.26
N GLY A 98 6.24 -7.06 6.45
CA GLY A 98 4.82 -7.32 6.70
C GLY A 98 4.49 -8.78 6.97
N ASN A 99 3.26 -9.02 7.43
CA ASN A 99 2.77 -10.34 7.86
C ASN A 99 1.59 -10.84 7.02
N GLU A 100 1.23 -10.13 5.94
CA GLU A 100 -0.02 -10.33 5.22
C GLU A 100 0.12 -11.17 3.93
N GLY A 101 1.18 -11.98 3.80
CA GLY A 101 1.42 -12.79 2.61
C GLY A 101 0.27 -13.74 2.24
N ALA A 102 -0.54 -14.17 3.20
CA ALA A 102 -1.71 -15.02 2.98
C ALA A 102 -3.03 -14.24 2.80
N ALA A 103 -3.03 -12.93 2.96
CA ALA A 103 -4.25 -12.11 2.98
C ALA A 103 -4.86 -11.84 1.59
N ARG A 104 -4.30 -12.42 0.51
CA ARG A 104 -4.76 -12.24 -0.88
C ARG A 104 -4.94 -10.78 -1.30
N GLY A 105 -4.13 -9.89 -0.72
CA GLY A 105 -4.20 -8.44 -0.94
C GLY A 105 -3.46 -7.94 -2.18
N HIS A 106 -2.82 -8.82 -2.94
CA HIS A 106 -1.99 -8.46 -4.09
C HIS A 106 -2.30 -9.31 -5.32
N PHE A 107 -2.32 -8.65 -6.49
CA PHE A 107 -2.38 -9.30 -7.78
C PHE A 107 -1.40 -8.60 -8.74
N ALA A 108 -0.52 -9.36 -9.37
CA ALA A 108 0.36 -8.87 -10.42
C ALA A 108 0.03 -9.52 -11.74
N GLY A 109 0.02 -8.74 -12.80
CA GLY A 109 -0.28 -9.23 -14.13
C GLY A 109 0.46 -8.49 -15.24
N ASN A 110 0.37 -9.07 -16.42
CA ASN A 110 0.77 -8.39 -17.65
C ASN A 110 -0.46 -8.34 -18.55
N ILE A 111 -0.77 -7.14 -19.05
CA ILE A 111 -2.02 -6.88 -19.78
C ILE A 111 -2.23 -7.77 -21.01
N THR A 112 -1.15 -8.31 -21.57
CA THR A 112 -1.22 -9.21 -22.74
C THR A 112 -1.55 -10.65 -22.39
N ARG A 113 -1.38 -11.05 -21.10
CA ARG A 113 -1.62 -12.43 -20.62
C ARG A 113 -2.71 -12.50 -19.57
N ASP A 114 -2.70 -11.56 -18.65
CA ASP A 114 -3.55 -11.55 -17.46
C ASP A 114 -4.37 -10.26 -17.43
N SER A 115 -5.25 -10.09 -18.40
CA SER A 115 -6.08 -8.87 -18.55
C SER A 115 -7.26 -8.81 -17.57
N ARG A 116 -7.43 -9.82 -16.70
CA ARG A 116 -8.56 -9.95 -15.79
C ARG A 116 -8.10 -10.31 -14.37
N ALA A 117 -8.50 -9.49 -13.42
CA ALA A 117 -8.39 -9.78 -11.99
C ALA A 117 -9.79 -9.95 -11.38
N GLU A 118 -9.97 -10.96 -10.56
CA GLU A 118 -11.20 -11.22 -9.81
C GLU A 118 -10.97 -10.91 -8.34
N LEU A 119 -11.84 -10.06 -7.80
CA LEU A 119 -11.80 -9.62 -6.42
C LEU A 119 -13.05 -10.12 -5.69
N ALA A 120 -12.85 -11.03 -4.74
CA ALA A 120 -13.90 -11.41 -3.82
C ALA A 120 -14.08 -10.31 -2.78
N VAL A 121 -15.28 -9.78 -2.64
CA VAL A 121 -15.67 -8.84 -1.60
C VAL A 121 -16.58 -9.56 -0.63
N GLY A 122 -16.17 -9.63 0.63
CA GLY A 122 -16.92 -10.28 1.69
C GLY A 122 -18.19 -9.52 2.08
N ASN A 123 -19.04 -10.18 2.84
CA ASN A 123 -20.23 -9.52 3.44
C ASN A 123 -19.77 -8.49 4.48
N TYR A 124 -20.56 -7.41 4.59
CA TYR A 124 -20.36 -6.37 5.60
C TYR A 124 -19.13 -5.47 5.41
N GLU A 125 -18.54 -5.44 4.20
CA GLU A 125 -17.52 -4.45 3.89
C GLU A 125 -18.13 -3.04 3.81
N LYS A 126 -17.64 -2.14 4.65
CA LYS A 126 -18.10 -0.74 4.70
C LYS A 126 -17.50 0.11 3.59
N SER A 127 -16.26 -0.19 3.24
CA SER A 127 -15.54 0.44 2.13
C SER A 127 -14.38 -0.46 1.73
N LEU A 128 -13.86 -0.27 0.53
CA LEU A 128 -12.68 -0.97 0.06
C LEU A 128 -11.86 -0.07 -0.83
N ASN A 129 -10.55 -0.05 -0.60
CA ASN A 129 -9.60 0.69 -1.41
C ASN A 129 -8.81 -0.27 -2.28
N ILE A 130 -8.62 0.10 -3.53
CA ILE A 130 -7.80 -0.65 -4.49
C ILE A 130 -6.79 0.32 -5.09
N GLN A 131 -5.51 -0.03 -5.05
CA GLN A 131 -4.47 0.69 -5.77
C GLN A 131 -4.07 -0.12 -7.01
N LEU A 132 -4.19 0.46 -8.18
CA LEU A 132 -3.63 -0.07 -9.42
C LEU A 132 -2.39 0.74 -9.78
N TRP A 133 -1.26 0.07 -9.84
CA TRP A 133 0.01 0.65 -10.27
C TRP A 133 0.42 0.11 -11.63
N LYS A 134 0.82 0.98 -12.55
CA LYS A 134 1.30 0.65 -13.88
C LYS A 134 2.36 1.65 -14.35
N ASN A 135 3.08 1.33 -15.42
CA ASN A 135 3.96 2.31 -16.03
C ASN A 135 3.13 3.51 -16.54
N TYR A 136 3.67 4.69 -16.35
CA TYR A 136 2.99 5.93 -16.74
C TYR A 136 2.71 6.01 -18.23
N SER A 137 3.62 5.47 -19.07
CA SER A 137 3.50 5.45 -20.54
C SER A 137 2.46 4.46 -21.05
N ASP A 138 2.04 3.50 -20.23
CA ASP A 138 0.99 2.56 -20.63
C ASP A 138 -0.39 3.22 -20.50
N VAL A 139 -1.25 3.07 -21.49
CA VAL A 139 -2.64 3.54 -21.47
C VAL A 139 -3.57 2.34 -21.54
N PHE A 140 -4.39 2.20 -20.52
CA PHE A 140 -5.35 1.10 -20.37
C PHE A 140 -6.78 1.62 -20.39
N ARG A 141 -7.69 0.82 -20.93
CA ARG A 141 -9.11 0.89 -20.59
C ARG A 141 -9.33 -0.03 -19.41
N ILE A 142 -9.95 0.50 -18.36
CA ILE A 142 -10.33 -0.25 -17.17
C ILE A 142 -11.83 -0.47 -17.23
N ARG A 143 -12.26 -1.72 -17.21
CA ARG A 143 -13.66 -2.10 -17.10
C ARG A 143 -13.89 -2.80 -15.77
N LEU A 144 -14.84 -2.29 -15.01
CA LEU A 144 -15.25 -2.83 -13.74
C LEU A 144 -16.61 -3.49 -13.90
N GLN A 145 -16.77 -4.72 -13.43
CA GLN A 145 -18.03 -5.43 -13.41
C GLN A 145 -18.40 -5.80 -11.97
N SER A 146 -19.60 -5.44 -11.56
CA SER A 146 -20.16 -5.78 -10.27
C SER A 146 -20.58 -7.25 -10.16
N PRO A 147 -20.82 -7.78 -8.95
CA PRO A 147 -21.34 -9.14 -8.78
C PRO A 147 -22.68 -9.40 -9.47
N GLY A 148 -23.55 -8.41 -9.58
CA GLY A 148 -24.83 -8.49 -10.31
C GLY A 148 -24.70 -8.32 -11.82
N GLY A 149 -23.50 -8.05 -12.34
CA GLY A 149 -23.23 -7.97 -13.78
C GLY A 149 -23.29 -6.57 -14.39
N GLU A 150 -23.54 -5.51 -13.59
CA GLU A 150 -23.44 -4.14 -14.10
C GLU A 150 -21.98 -3.81 -14.44
N GLU A 151 -21.77 -3.05 -15.51
CA GLU A 151 -20.43 -2.68 -16.00
C GLU A 151 -20.25 -1.16 -16.09
N ALA A 152 -19.05 -0.71 -15.78
CA ALA A 152 -18.59 0.64 -16.05
C ALA A 152 -17.15 0.63 -16.56
N GLU A 153 -16.79 1.62 -17.38
CA GLU A 153 -15.45 1.72 -17.96
C GLU A 153 -14.88 3.13 -17.85
N LEU A 154 -13.57 3.19 -17.82
CA LEU A 154 -12.79 4.43 -17.89
C LEU A 154 -11.48 4.19 -18.63
N THR A 155 -10.81 5.26 -19.05
CA THR A 155 -9.49 5.19 -19.67
C THR A 155 -8.47 5.93 -18.84
N THR A 156 -7.20 5.47 -18.86
CA THR A 156 -6.11 6.02 -18.07
C THR A 156 -5.30 7.09 -18.81
N ASN A 157 -5.82 7.63 -19.90
CA ASN A 157 -5.14 8.63 -20.72
C ASN A 157 -5.23 10.07 -20.17
N ILE A 158 -6.03 10.29 -19.13
CA ILE A 158 -6.19 11.59 -18.49
C ILE A 158 -5.38 11.59 -17.21
N GLN A 159 -4.46 12.54 -17.09
CA GLN A 159 -3.65 12.74 -15.90
C GLN A 159 -4.41 13.61 -14.89
N GLY A 160 -4.32 13.28 -13.61
CA GLY A 160 -5.04 14.01 -12.56
C GLY A 160 -6.56 13.92 -12.67
N GLY A 161 -7.07 12.98 -13.48
CA GLY A 161 -8.50 12.77 -13.69
C GLY A 161 -9.19 12.17 -12.47
N LYS A 162 -10.45 12.58 -12.28
CA LYS A 162 -11.34 12.03 -11.26
C LYS A 162 -12.61 11.53 -11.90
N TYR A 163 -13.02 10.32 -11.56
CA TYR A 163 -14.27 9.74 -12.02
C TYR A 163 -15.11 9.27 -10.84
N THR A 164 -16.41 9.34 -11.02
CA THR A 164 -17.37 8.73 -10.11
C THR A 164 -18.21 7.75 -10.89
N LEU A 165 -18.09 6.48 -10.58
CA LEU A 165 -18.86 5.40 -11.17
C LEU A 165 -19.87 4.91 -10.13
N ARG A 166 -20.96 4.35 -10.61
CA ARG A 166 -21.95 3.68 -9.76
C ARG A 166 -22.30 2.35 -10.40
N LEU A 167 -22.13 1.29 -9.63
CA LEU A 167 -22.52 -0.07 -9.98
C LEU A 167 -23.32 -0.64 -8.82
N GLU A 168 -24.60 -0.94 -9.06
CA GLU A 168 -25.55 -1.40 -8.05
C GLU A 168 -25.62 -0.46 -6.84
N GLN A 169 -25.30 -0.96 -5.65
CA GLN A 169 -25.30 -0.21 -4.39
C GLN A 169 -23.91 0.37 -4.05
N THR A 170 -22.93 0.23 -4.95
CA THR A 170 -21.56 0.67 -4.72
C THR A 170 -21.24 1.87 -5.61
N ARG A 171 -20.75 2.93 -5.01
CA ARG A 171 -20.13 4.06 -5.69
C ARG A 171 -18.62 3.88 -5.67
N ILE A 172 -17.98 4.09 -6.80
CA ILE A 172 -16.55 3.95 -6.97
C ILE A 172 -15.98 5.30 -7.35
N LEU A 173 -15.18 5.87 -6.47
CA LEU A 173 -14.41 7.07 -6.76
C LEU A 173 -13.08 6.63 -7.33
N VAL A 174 -12.70 7.16 -8.48
CA VAL A 174 -11.46 6.81 -9.16
C VAL A 174 -10.61 8.07 -9.31
N TYR A 175 -9.37 7.98 -8.90
CA TYR A 175 -8.38 9.04 -9.01
C TYR A 175 -7.21 8.55 -9.86
N LEU A 176 -6.93 9.25 -10.94
CA LEU A 176 -5.78 8.97 -11.81
C LEU A 176 -4.61 9.86 -11.37
N GLY A 177 -3.56 9.24 -10.86
CA GLY A 177 -2.36 9.94 -10.39
C GLY A 177 -1.68 10.74 -11.50
N GLU A 178 -1.08 11.85 -11.12
CA GLU A 178 -0.23 12.67 -11.98
C GLU A 178 1.20 12.12 -12.01
N PRO A 179 1.97 12.41 -13.09
CA PRO A 179 3.37 12.02 -13.14
C PRO A 179 4.17 12.67 -12.02
N LEU A 180 4.99 11.88 -11.38
CA LEU A 180 5.93 12.35 -10.39
C LEU A 180 7.33 12.42 -11.00
N PRO A 181 8.12 13.47 -10.74
CA PRO A 181 9.44 13.63 -11.35
C PRO A 181 10.45 12.57 -10.92
N TYR A 182 10.11 11.76 -9.93
CA TYR A 182 10.96 10.73 -9.33
C TYR A 182 10.39 9.32 -9.45
N ALA A 183 9.23 9.13 -10.11
CA ALA A 183 8.61 7.82 -10.29
C ALA A 183 8.09 7.64 -11.72
N VAL A 184 8.31 6.46 -12.28
CA VAL A 184 7.80 6.09 -13.61
C VAL A 184 6.44 5.40 -13.53
N ALA A 185 6.00 5.08 -12.34
CA ALA A 185 4.73 4.41 -12.07
C ALA A 185 3.59 5.41 -11.85
N GLN A 186 2.45 5.13 -12.44
CA GLN A 186 1.20 5.85 -12.22
C GLN A 186 0.33 5.07 -11.26
N GLU A 187 -0.15 5.74 -10.22
CA GLU A 187 -1.21 5.24 -9.37
C GLU A 187 -2.58 5.50 -9.98
N ILE A 188 -3.45 4.50 -9.90
CA ILE A 188 -4.88 4.65 -10.09
C ILE A 188 -5.54 4.13 -8.83
N TYR A 189 -6.10 5.05 -8.06
CA TYR A 189 -6.71 4.76 -6.78
C TYR A 189 -8.22 4.66 -6.94
N LEU A 190 -8.80 3.54 -6.49
CA LEU A 190 -10.22 3.31 -6.51
C LEU A 190 -10.70 3.18 -5.06
N GLU A 191 -11.72 3.96 -4.71
CA GLU A 191 -12.39 3.90 -3.43
C GLU A 191 -13.83 3.45 -3.62
N MET A 192 -14.16 2.29 -3.10
CA MET A 192 -15.50 1.70 -3.15
C MET A 192 -16.23 2.03 -1.87
N ILE A 193 -17.37 2.71 -1.97
CA ILE A 193 -18.20 3.11 -0.84
C ILE A 193 -19.67 2.81 -1.12
N PRO A 194 -20.51 2.55 -0.11
CA PRO A 194 -21.93 2.30 -0.33
C PRO A 194 -22.64 3.58 -0.82
N VAL A 195 -23.59 3.43 -1.74
CA VAL A 195 -24.47 4.52 -2.17
C VAL A 195 -25.57 4.75 -1.12
N THR A 196 -26.13 3.67 -0.63
CA THR A 196 -27.15 3.64 0.40
C THR A 196 -26.85 2.48 1.36
N GLY A 197 -27.29 2.60 2.61
CA GLY A 197 -26.98 1.59 3.62
C GLY A 197 -25.56 1.70 4.16
N SER A 198 -25.06 0.60 4.70
CA SER A 198 -23.79 0.59 5.45
C SER A 198 -22.67 -0.20 4.75
N TYR A 199 -22.98 -0.94 3.67
CA TYR A 199 -22.05 -1.89 3.06
C TYR A 199 -22.05 -1.80 1.54
N ILE A 200 -20.89 -2.08 0.94
CA ILE A 200 -20.74 -2.22 -0.50
C ILE A 200 -21.24 -3.60 -0.97
N ASN A 201 -21.45 -3.77 -2.26
CA ASN A 201 -21.92 -5.05 -2.81
C ASN A 201 -20.88 -6.16 -2.58
N ALA A 202 -21.31 -7.20 -1.87
CA ALA A 202 -20.54 -8.42 -1.68
C ALA A 202 -20.61 -9.34 -2.92
N GLY A 203 -19.58 -10.14 -3.12
CA GLY A 203 -19.49 -11.08 -4.25
C GLY A 203 -18.22 -10.89 -5.07
N ILE A 204 -18.22 -11.43 -6.29
CA ILE A 204 -17.04 -11.37 -7.16
C ILE A 204 -17.14 -10.15 -8.06
N TRP A 205 -16.24 -9.22 -7.84
CA TRP A 205 -15.99 -8.10 -8.73
C TRP A 205 -14.93 -8.48 -9.76
N THR A 206 -15.12 -8.05 -11.00
CA THR A 206 -14.13 -8.26 -12.06
C THR A 206 -13.52 -6.94 -12.48
N ILE A 207 -12.20 -6.89 -12.51
CA ILE A 207 -11.41 -5.78 -13.04
C ILE A 207 -10.77 -6.28 -14.33
N ARG A 208 -11.16 -5.72 -15.49
CA ARG A 208 -10.55 -6.02 -16.78
C ARG A 208 -9.72 -4.83 -17.23
N LEU A 209 -8.53 -5.11 -17.73
CA LEU A 209 -7.62 -4.13 -18.29
C LEU A 209 -7.43 -4.45 -19.76
N GLU A 210 -7.78 -3.50 -20.62
CA GLU A 210 -7.62 -3.63 -22.07
C GLU A 210 -6.54 -2.64 -22.54
N PRO A 211 -5.55 -3.07 -23.33
CA PRO A 211 -4.49 -2.20 -23.79
C PRO A 211 -5.02 -1.20 -24.84
N ILE A 212 -4.69 0.07 -24.68
CA ILE A 212 -4.83 1.11 -25.72
C ILE A 212 -3.43 1.43 -26.27
N MET A 213 -2.48 1.66 -25.39
CA MET A 213 -1.07 1.83 -25.72
C MET A 213 -0.24 1.11 -24.66
N THR A 214 0.68 0.26 -25.08
CA THR A 214 1.47 -0.58 -24.17
C THR A 214 2.95 -0.42 -24.45
N VAL A 215 3.71 -0.07 -23.42
CA VAL A 215 5.17 -0.03 -23.40
C VAL A 215 5.71 -1.20 -22.60
N THR A 216 5.25 -1.38 -21.36
CA THR A 216 5.64 -2.48 -20.49
C THR A 216 4.52 -3.50 -20.29
N GLY A 217 3.28 -3.03 -20.20
CA GLY A 217 2.10 -3.83 -19.96
C GLY A 217 2.01 -4.46 -18.57
N GLN A 218 2.99 -4.24 -17.71
CA GLN A 218 2.97 -4.73 -16.34
C GLN A 218 2.07 -3.86 -15.46
N TYR A 219 1.36 -4.51 -14.55
CA TYR A 219 0.54 -3.82 -13.56
C TYR A 219 0.45 -4.61 -12.27
N TYR A 220 0.15 -3.89 -11.21
CA TYR A 220 0.01 -4.41 -9.86
C TYR A 220 -1.26 -3.86 -9.23
N LEU A 221 -2.00 -4.73 -8.57
CA LEU A 221 -3.19 -4.36 -7.80
C LEU A 221 -2.91 -4.67 -6.33
N TYR A 222 -3.16 -3.70 -5.47
CA TYR A 222 -3.03 -3.85 -4.03
C TYR A 222 -4.34 -3.51 -3.34
N LEU A 223 -4.64 -4.26 -2.29
CA LEU A 223 -5.69 -3.94 -1.32
C LEU A 223 -4.99 -3.49 -0.05
N PRO A 224 -4.90 -2.19 0.20
CA PRO A 224 -4.22 -1.70 1.39
C PRO A 224 -4.78 -2.32 2.66
N ALA A 225 -3.90 -2.76 3.54
CA ALA A 225 -4.26 -3.30 4.84
C ALA A 225 -4.63 -2.18 5.82
N GLY A 226 -5.44 -2.48 6.82
CA GLY A 226 -5.73 -1.58 7.95
C GLY A 226 -7.13 -0.99 7.99
N ASN A 227 -7.93 -1.11 6.94
CA ASN A 227 -9.28 -0.52 6.90
C ASN A 227 -10.40 -1.45 7.39
N GLY A 228 -10.09 -2.41 8.26
CA GLY A 228 -11.08 -3.36 8.73
C GLY A 228 -11.58 -4.32 7.65
N ARG A 229 -10.79 -4.53 6.60
CA ARG A 229 -11.07 -5.50 5.55
C ARG A 229 -11.29 -6.89 6.16
N GLY A 230 -12.41 -7.51 5.84
CA GLY A 230 -12.73 -8.86 6.31
C GLY A 230 -11.82 -9.93 5.67
N ASP A 231 -11.59 -11.04 6.38
CA ASP A 231 -10.74 -12.15 5.91
C ASP A 231 -11.24 -12.79 4.61
N SER A 232 -12.52 -12.65 4.29
CA SER A 232 -13.12 -13.15 3.04
C SER A 232 -12.85 -12.27 1.83
N THR A 233 -12.39 -11.04 2.03
CA THR A 233 -12.10 -10.08 0.96
C THR A 233 -10.68 -10.23 0.45
N GLY A 234 -10.51 -10.40 -0.87
CA GLY A 234 -9.18 -10.55 -1.48
C GLY A 234 -9.26 -11.02 -2.92
N PHE A 235 -8.14 -10.94 -3.63
CA PHE A 235 -8.06 -11.44 -5.01
C PHE A 235 -8.21 -12.95 -5.05
N TYR A 236 -9.05 -13.45 -5.97
CA TYR A 236 -9.33 -14.88 -6.09
C TYR A 236 -8.08 -15.69 -6.51
N ARG A 237 -7.28 -15.12 -7.40
CA ARG A 237 -5.96 -15.63 -7.76
C ARG A 237 -4.93 -14.60 -7.33
N SER A 238 -4.52 -14.64 -6.07
CA SER A 238 -3.37 -13.85 -5.68
C SER A 238 -2.13 -14.46 -6.33
N THR A 239 -1.20 -13.61 -6.75
CA THR A 239 0.10 -14.04 -7.27
C THR A 239 1.10 -14.06 -6.12
N PRO A 240 1.29 -15.21 -5.45
CA PRO A 240 2.11 -15.27 -4.23
C PRO A 240 3.60 -15.09 -4.49
N LYS A 241 4.02 -15.03 -5.75
CA LYS A 241 5.45 -15.03 -6.11
C LYS A 241 6.04 -13.67 -6.43
N VAL A 242 5.27 -12.60 -6.48
CA VAL A 242 5.80 -11.39 -7.10
C VAL A 242 6.05 -10.29 -6.10
N THR A 243 5.48 -10.32 -4.98
CA THR A 243 5.87 -9.40 -3.92
C THR A 243 5.15 -9.73 -2.67
N LEU A 244 5.88 -9.90 -1.80
CA LEU A 244 5.68 -9.39 -0.48
C LEU A 244 4.74 -8.20 -0.59
N THR A 245 3.64 -8.23 0.13
CA THR A 245 2.93 -7.03 0.53
C THR A 245 3.90 -6.25 1.42
N VAL A 246 4.95 -5.75 0.79
CA VAL A 246 5.98 -5.03 1.49
C VAL A 246 5.44 -3.65 1.68
N PRO A 247 5.60 -3.08 2.86
CA PRO A 247 5.51 -1.64 2.98
C PRO A 247 6.40 -1.00 1.92
N SER A 248 5.97 0.11 1.39
CA SER A 248 6.75 0.90 0.44
C SER A 248 8.11 1.36 0.97
N THR A 249 8.58 0.81 2.04
CA THR A 249 9.83 1.09 2.75
C THR A 249 10.76 -0.09 2.82
N ALA A 250 10.58 -1.08 1.96
CA ALA A 250 11.50 -2.22 1.92
C ALA A 250 12.62 -2.02 0.93
#